data_089945d9d8b9dff1aae4469c72c22724
#
_entry.id   089945d9d8b9dff1aae4469c72c22724
#
_cell.length_a   1.000
_cell.length_b   1.000
_cell.length_c   1.000
_cell.angle_alpha   90.00
_cell.angle_beta   90.00
_cell.angle_gamma   90.00
#
_symmetry.space_group_name_H-M   'P 1'
#
loop_
_entity.id
_entity.type
_entity.pdbx_description
1 polymer ?
#
loop_
_entity_poly.entity_id
_entity_poly.type
_entity_poly.pdbx_seq_one_letter_code
_entity_poly.pdbx_strand_id
1 'polypeptide(L)'
;MVVNVFLFDDFEVMDAFGPVEIFGRVPEHFYVRFISLRGGLITGKQEIKIWTEPLNPVEIEDIFLIPGGTGVKSFLHMEGENGQQLLKQAVEEASFCMMVQNASALLARTGLLFHRQVA
;
A
#
# COMPACT_ATOMS: atom_id res chain seq x y z
N MET A 1 9.61 -13.61 3.45
CA MET A 1 8.45 -12.98 2.79
C MET A 1 8.68 -11.48 2.67
N VAL A 2 8.28 -10.91 1.57
CA VAL A 2 8.38 -9.47 1.35
C VAL A 2 7.07 -8.80 1.74
N VAL A 3 7.16 -7.75 2.57
CA VAL A 3 6.03 -6.92 2.94
C VAL A 3 6.13 -5.65 2.11
N ASN A 4 5.26 -5.53 1.11
CA ASN A 4 5.25 -4.38 0.22
C ASN A 4 4.27 -3.35 0.77
N VAL A 5 4.79 -2.23 1.26
CA VAL A 5 3.98 -1.15 1.84
C VAL A 5 3.73 -0.11 0.76
N PHE A 6 2.48 0.01 0.35
CA PHE A 6 2.08 0.94 -0.71
C PHE A 6 1.80 2.31 -0.10
N LEU A 7 2.59 3.30 -0.49
CA LEU A 7 2.47 4.66 0.03
C LEU A 7 1.95 5.62 -1.03
N PHE A 8 1.26 6.64 -0.58
CA PHE A 8 0.74 7.74 -1.38
C PHE A 8 0.79 9.01 -0.54
N ASP A 9 0.76 10.17 -1.17
CA ASP A 9 0.84 11.43 -0.42
C ASP A 9 -0.27 11.54 0.62
N ASP A 10 0.06 12.07 1.79
CA ASP A 10 -0.80 12.19 2.95
C ASP A 10 -1.21 10.86 3.58
N PHE A 11 -0.42 9.80 3.37
CA PHE A 11 -0.70 8.54 4.03
C PHE A 11 -0.64 8.69 5.56
N GLU A 12 -1.43 7.89 6.26
CA GLU A 12 -1.46 7.90 7.72
C GLU A 12 -0.24 7.15 8.25
N VAL A 13 0.65 7.88 8.94
CA VAL A 13 1.95 7.35 9.38
C VAL A 13 1.81 6.12 10.26
N MET A 14 0.90 6.17 11.23
CA MET A 14 0.72 5.04 12.16
C MET A 14 0.17 3.81 11.46
N ASP A 15 -0.69 3.99 10.46
CA ASP A 15 -1.26 2.87 9.70
C ASP A 15 -0.21 2.17 8.86
N ALA A 16 0.81 2.90 8.41
CA ALA A 16 1.91 2.31 7.67
C ALA A 16 2.96 1.69 8.60
N PHE A 17 3.40 2.46 9.60
CA PHE A 17 4.56 2.06 10.40
C PHE A 17 4.22 1.20 11.61
N GLY A 18 2.97 1.16 12.06
CA GLY A 18 2.55 0.21 13.08
C GLY A 18 2.83 -1.23 12.65
N PRO A 19 2.26 -1.68 11.53
CA PRO A 19 2.57 -3.02 11.01
C PRO A 19 4.05 -3.22 10.67
N VAL A 20 4.71 -2.20 10.11
CA VAL A 20 6.14 -2.28 9.78
C VAL A 20 6.97 -2.58 11.02
N GLU A 21 6.64 -1.94 12.16
CA GLU A 21 7.33 -2.21 13.41
C GLU A 21 7.20 -3.67 13.83
N ILE A 22 6.01 -4.24 13.66
CA ILE A 22 5.76 -5.63 14.01
C ILE A 22 6.55 -6.57 13.11
N PHE A 23 6.47 -6.38 11.80
CA PHE A 23 7.21 -7.22 10.84
C PHE A 23 8.71 -7.09 11.02
N GLY A 24 9.19 -5.88 11.35
CA GLY A 24 10.60 -5.61 11.53
C GLY A 24 11.22 -6.31 12.73
N ARG A 25 10.39 -6.80 13.65
CA ARG A 25 10.89 -7.57 14.80
C ARG A 25 11.26 -9.00 14.45
N VAL A 26 10.89 -9.45 13.25
CA VAL A 26 11.19 -10.80 12.78
C VAL A 26 11.90 -10.71 11.43
N PRO A 27 13.08 -10.06 11.38
CA PRO A 27 13.74 -9.78 10.10
C PRO A 27 14.20 -11.02 9.34
N GLU A 28 14.33 -12.16 10.02
CA GLU A 28 14.66 -13.41 9.37
C GLU A 28 13.50 -13.98 8.55
N HIS A 29 12.28 -13.50 8.76
CA HIS A 29 11.10 -13.97 8.03
C HIS A 29 10.50 -12.91 7.12
N PHE A 30 10.71 -11.60 7.41
CA PHE A 30 10.06 -10.52 6.69
C PHE A 30 11.07 -9.47 6.24
N TYR A 31 10.96 -9.09 4.98
CA TYR A 31 11.70 -7.98 4.42
C TYR A 31 10.70 -6.90 4.01
N VAL A 32 10.82 -5.71 4.59
CA VAL A 32 9.90 -4.61 4.32
C VAL A 32 10.41 -3.78 3.16
N ARG A 33 9.51 -3.48 2.23
CA ARG A 33 9.82 -2.70 1.04
C ARG A 33 8.75 -1.62 0.87
N PHE A 34 9.18 -0.37 0.70
CA PHE A 34 8.25 0.74 0.48
C PHE A 34 8.12 1.00 -1.01
N ILE A 35 6.88 1.02 -1.49
CA ILE A 35 6.57 1.24 -2.90
C ILE A 35 5.51 2.31 -3.05
N SER A 36 5.49 2.98 -4.19
CA SER A 36 4.43 3.90 -4.57
C SER A 36 4.14 3.72 -6.04
N LEU A 37 3.07 4.33 -6.54
CA LEU A 37 2.64 4.10 -7.91
C LEU A 37 3.76 4.39 -8.91
N ARG A 38 4.48 5.50 -8.73
CA ARG A 38 5.55 5.92 -9.65
C ARG A 38 6.93 5.90 -9.03
N GLY A 39 7.05 5.48 -7.78
CA GLY A 39 8.31 5.54 -7.05
C GLY A 39 8.65 6.96 -6.61
N GLY A 40 9.84 7.11 -6.04
CA GLY A 40 10.33 8.40 -5.60
C GLY A 40 9.90 8.75 -4.18
N LEU A 41 10.03 10.03 -3.85
CA LEU A 41 9.77 10.52 -2.51
C LEU A 41 8.28 10.74 -2.30
N ILE A 42 7.73 10.11 -1.27
CA ILE A 42 6.34 10.25 -0.87
C ILE A 42 6.29 10.97 0.48
N THR A 43 5.40 11.92 0.62
CA THR A 43 5.24 12.71 1.85
C THR A 43 3.96 12.30 2.56
N GLY A 44 4.10 11.68 3.73
CA GLY A 44 2.98 11.34 4.59
C GLY A 44 2.56 12.50 5.47
N LYS A 45 1.63 12.25 6.37
CA LYS A 45 1.21 13.24 7.36
C LYS A 45 2.39 13.65 8.24
N GLN A 46 2.31 14.82 8.83
CA GLN A 46 3.39 15.45 9.60
C GLN A 46 4.66 15.62 8.77
N GLU A 47 4.53 15.70 7.45
CA GLU A 47 5.64 15.90 6.51
C GLU A 47 6.76 14.86 6.62
N ILE A 48 6.40 13.64 6.99
CA ILE A 48 7.34 12.52 6.97
C ILE A 48 7.56 12.08 5.55
N LYS A 49 8.80 12.09 5.11
CA LYS A 49 9.18 11.76 3.73
C LYS A 49 9.84 10.40 3.66
N ILE A 50 9.34 9.56 2.76
CA ILE A 50 9.84 8.21 2.58
C ILE A 50 10.17 7.99 1.12
N TRP A 51 11.37 7.48 0.86
CA TRP A 51 11.77 7.07 -0.49
C TRP A 51 11.10 5.75 -0.82
N THR A 52 10.50 5.67 -2.02
CA THR A 52 9.79 4.47 -2.46
C THR A 52 10.30 4.01 -3.81
N GLU A 53 10.13 2.71 -4.06
CA GLU A 53 10.35 2.13 -5.36
C GLU A 53 9.06 2.13 -6.16
N PRO A 54 9.11 2.16 -7.51
CA PRO A 54 7.88 2.15 -8.31
C PRO A 54 7.16 0.81 -8.20
N LEU A 55 5.84 0.86 -8.21
CA LEU A 55 5.00 -0.32 -8.18
C LEU A 55 5.19 -1.13 -9.46
N ASN A 56 5.58 -2.38 -9.31
CA ASN A 56 5.57 -3.37 -10.39
C ASN A 56 4.68 -4.52 -9.92
N PRO A 57 3.45 -4.64 -10.45
CA PRO A 57 2.50 -5.64 -9.94
C PRO A 57 3.02 -7.06 -9.95
N VAL A 58 3.84 -7.43 -10.93
CA VAL A 58 4.36 -8.81 -11.02
C VAL A 58 5.37 -9.14 -9.93
N GLU A 59 5.88 -8.14 -9.22
CA GLU A 59 6.80 -8.34 -8.11
C GLU A 59 6.10 -8.45 -6.76
N ILE A 60 4.79 -8.25 -6.71
CA ILE A 60 4.00 -8.30 -5.48
C ILE A 60 3.49 -9.72 -5.29
N GLU A 61 4.29 -10.56 -4.63
CA GLU A 61 3.97 -11.97 -4.47
C GLU A 61 3.49 -12.34 -3.07
N ASP A 62 3.98 -11.67 -2.05
CA ASP A 62 3.73 -12.04 -0.66
C ASP A 62 2.66 -11.16 -0.02
N ILE A 63 3.06 -10.12 0.69
CA ILE A 63 2.18 -9.26 1.44
C ILE A 63 2.11 -7.88 0.79
N PHE A 64 0.89 -7.38 0.62
CA PHE A 64 0.64 -6.03 0.11
C PHE A 64 -0.13 -5.26 1.17
N LEU A 65 0.50 -4.23 1.75
CA LEU A 65 -0.07 -3.43 2.82
C LEU A 65 -0.45 -2.05 2.29
N ILE A 66 -1.70 -1.64 2.51
CA ILE A 66 -2.19 -0.32 2.13
C ILE A 66 -2.63 0.44 3.38
N PRO A 67 -1.89 1.48 3.80
CA PRO A 67 -2.30 2.30 4.94
C PRO A 67 -3.41 3.27 4.55
N GLY A 68 -4.12 3.79 5.55
CA GLY A 68 -5.11 4.84 5.33
C GLY A 68 -4.48 6.20 5.19
N GLY A 69 -5.32 7.22 5.10
CA GLY A 69 -4.90 8.61 5.01
C GLY A 69 -5.86 9.43 4.17
N THR A 70 -5.79 10.75 4.32
CA THR A 70 -6.65 11.66 3.54
C THR A 70 -6.28 11.65 2.07
N GLY A 71 -5.06 11.24 1.74
CA GLY A 71 -4.60 11.11 0.36
C GLY A 71 -5.30 10.04 -0.45
N VAL A 72 -6.05 9.13 0.20
CA VAL A 72 -6.78 8.07 -0.51
C VAL A 72 -7.72 8.65 -1.56
N LYS A 73 -8.51 9.66 -1.20
CA LYS A 73 -9.43 10.29 -2.15
C LYS A 73 -8.70 10.98 -3.28
N SER A 74 -7.63 11.69 -2.96
CA SER A 74 -6.82 12.37 -3.97
C SER A 74 -6.20 11.35 -4.92
N PHE A 75 -5.67 10.27 -4.40
CA PHE A 75 -5.11 9.19 -5.20
C PHE A 75 -6.14 8.64 -6.18
N LEU A 76 -7.34 8.30 -5.68
CA LEU A 76 -8.41 7.75 -6.52
C LEU A 76 -8.83 8.73 -7.63
N HIS A 77 -8.86 10.01 -7.32
CA HIS A 77 -9.29 11.04 -8.27
C HIS A 77 -8.22 11.33 -9.31
N MET A 78 -6.96 11.48 -8.89
CA MET A 78 -5.87 11.89 -9.77
C MET A 78 -5.36 10.77 -10.67
N GLU A 79 -5.27 9.56 -10.17
CA GLU A 79 -4.68 8.46 -10.93
C GLU A 79 -5.64 7.82 -11.92
N GLY A 80 -6.94 7.94 -11.70
CA GLY A 80 -7.95 7.45 -12.62
C GLY A 80 -7.86 5.95 -12.85
N GLU A 81 -8.23 5.51 -14.06
CA GLU A 81 -8.31 4.08 -14.37
C GLU A 81 -6.95 3.39 -14.41
N ASN A 82 -5.93 4.06 -14.91
CA ASN A 82 -4.59 3.45 -15.03
C ASN A 82 -4.01 3.11 -13.65
N GLY A 83 -4.11 4.05 -12.71
CA GLY A 83 -3.63 3.82 -11.36
C GLY A 83 -4.42 2.72 -10.66
N GLN A 84 -5.74 2.72 -10.86
CA GLN A 84 -6.60 1.70 -10.28
C GLN A 84 -6.31 0.31 -10.83
N GLN A 85 -5.99 0.20 -12.13
CA GLN A 85 -5.64 -1.07 -12.75
C GLN A 85 -4.34 -1.63 -12.20
N LEU A 86 -3.33 -0.78 -12.02
CA LEU A 86 -2.06 -1.22 -11.45
C LEU A 86 -2.24 -1.71 -10.01
N LEU A 87 -3.04 -0.98 -9.22
CA LEU A 87 -3.34 -1.39 -7.86
C LEU A 87 -4.08 -2.72 -7.83
N LYS A 88 -5.05 -2.87 -8.71
CA LYS A 88 -5.82 -4.11 -8.83
C LYS A 88 -4.91 -5.30 -9.12
N GLN A 89 -3.99 -5.14 -10.08
CA GLN A 89 -3.03 -6.19 -10.40
C GLN A 89 -2.17 -6.56 -9.20
N ALA A 90 -1.69 -5.56 -8.46
CA ALA A 90 -0.87 -5.80 -7.27
C ALA A 90 -1.63 -6.60 -6.21
N VAL A 91 -2.89 -6.24 -5.97
CA VAL A 91 -3.73 -6.97 -5.00
C VAL A 91 -3.97 -8.40 -5.45
N GLU A 92 -4.18 -8.63 -6.74
CA GLU A 92 -4.38 -9.98 -7.26
C GLU A 92 -3.13 -10.85 -7.15
N GLU A 93 -1.95 -10.27 -7.35
CA GLU A 93 -0.69 -11.00 -7.25
C GLU A 93 -0.29 -11.32 -5.81
N ALA A 94 -0.68 -10.49 -4.85
CA ALA A 94 -0.31 -10.69 -3.46
C ALA A 94 -0.98 -11.93 -2.87
N SER A 95 -0.23 -12.70 -2.11
CA SER A 95 -0.79 -13.81 -1.34
C SER A 95 -1.66 -13.32 -0.20
N PHE A 96 -1.32 -12.17 0.36
CA PHE A 96 -2.04 -11.59 1.48
C PHE A 96 -2.10 -10.07 1.34
N CYS A 97 -3.30 -9.51 1.43
CA CYS A 97 -3.49 -8.06 1.35
C CYS A 97 -4.00 -7.54 2.68
N MET A 98 -3.29 -6.57 3.25
CA MET A 98 -3.67 -5.92 4.51
C MET A 98 -4.07 -4.48 4.22
N MET A 99 -5.22 -4.07 4.73
CA MET A 99 -5.70 -2.70 4.58
C MET A 99 -6.02 -2.13 5.96
N VAL A 100 -5.73 -0.86 6.14
CA VAL A 100 -5.94 -0.17 7.40
C VAL A 100 -6.77 1.08 7.15
N GLN A 101 -7.83 1.26 7.94
CA GLN A 101 -8.71 2.44 7.93
C GLN A 101 -9.31 2.74 6.53
N ASN A 102 -9.03 3.92 5.97
CA ASN A 102 -9.66 4.39 4.74
C ASN A 102 -9.19 3.66 3.48
N ALA A 103 -8.16 2.83 3.59
CA ALA A 103 -7.69 2.05 2.45
C ALA A 103 -8.76 1.11 1.91
N SER A 104 -9.71 0.69 2.75
CA SER A 104 -10.82 -0.15 2.29
C SER A 104 -11.67 0.55 1.21
N ALA A 105 -11.79 1.88 1.27
CA ALA A 105 -12.50 2.65 0.24
C ALA A 105 -11.77 2.59 -1.10
N LEU A 106 -10.44 2.62 -1.07
CA LEU A 106 -9.62 2.48 -2.27
C LEU A 106 -9.88 1.16 -2.98
N LEU A 107 -9.89 0.06 -2.23
CA LEU A 107 -10.11 -1.26 -2.81
C LEU A 107 -11.56 -1.50 -3.24
N ALA A 108 -12.52 -0.91 -2.54
CA ALA A 108 -13.92 -1.00 -2.96
C ALA A 108 -14.11 -0.41 -4.36
N ARG A 109 -13.40 0.68 -4.67
CA ARG A 109 -13.45 1.29 -6.00
C ARG A 109 -12.83 0.43 -7.08
N THR A 110 -11.89 -0.43 -6.72
CA THR A 110 -11.28 -1.37 -7.69
C THR A 110 -12.06 -2.67 -7.84
N GLY A 111 -13.07 -2.88 -7.01
CA GLY A 111 -13.91 -4.08 -7.07
C GLY A 111 -13.27 -5.32 -6.49
N LEU A 112 -12.22 -5.19 -5.70
CA LEU A 112 -11.49 -6.33 -5.14
C LEU A 112 -11.81 -6.64 -3.69
N LEU A 113 -12.64 -5.82 -3.04
CA LEU A 113 -12.89 -5.95 -1.61
C LEU A 113 -13.48 -7.30 -1.22
N PHE A 114 -14.32 -7.87 -2.10
CA PHE A 114 -15.00 -9.14 -1.82
C PHE A 114 -14.08 -10.37 -1.92
N HIS A 115 -12.90 -10.21 -2.48
CA HIS A 115 -11.98 -11.32 -2.74
C HIS A 115 -10.77 -11.32 -1.81
N ARG A 116 -10.69 -10.36 -0.88
CA ARG A 116 -9.56 -10.22 0.01
C ARG A 116 -9.99 -9.92 1.43
N GLN A 117 -9.17 -10.36 2.38
CA GLN A 117 -9.40 -10.09 3.79
C GLN A 117 -8.98 -8.67 4.13
N VAL A 118 -9.81 -7.98 4.90
CA VAL A 118 -9.54 -6.62 5.36
C VAL A 118 -9.17 -6.67 6.83
N ALA A 119 -8.06 -6.03 7.18
CA ALA A 119 -7.58 -5.95 8.55
C ALA A 119 -8.06 -4.69 9.25
#